data_d8bed64dff59edd3a17a6dee11953f90
#
_entry.id   d8bed64dff59edd3a17a6dee11953f90
#
_cell.length_a   1.000
_cell.length_b   1.000
_cell.length_c   1.000
_cell.angle_alpha   90.00
_cell.angle_beta   90.00
_cell.angle_gamma   90.00
#
_symmetry.space_group_name_H-M   'P 1'
#
loop_
_entity.id
_entity.type
_entity.pdbx_description
1 polymer ?
#
loop_
_entity_poly.entity_id
_entity_poly.type
_entity_poly.pdbx_seq_one_letter_code
_entity_poly.pdbx_strand_id
1 'polypeptide(L)'
;MRTQGTHVGLSLLGAVLAIGTVLAQTPGPLPPVAGQMTVTPVTGPEALRPAEASVAINPTNPLHVIATLIQSNPPGRQPRSSNWGYVSTDGGRTWTGTPAANPGGRVQGDDVVTFGRDGTAFHSYIAFDGIRVDRPEVASSGIFVRRSRDGVDWQPPVAVIDHLNTAMPFEDKPWMIVDRAPASPHRGHLYVAWTRFDVYGSKDPAHRTHIWFARSKDGGQTFQPPFRISDESGDALDGDNTVEGAVPAVGVNGEVYVVWAGPKGLVFDRSDDGGWTFGADQVISPLTGGWDIPLPGLERHNGMPVTGVDVSGGPHRGSLYVNFIDQRNGDTDVFVLASRDGGRTWDAPVRVNDDPAGADQMFTWMAVDPADGSLNVIFHDRRGQKGTLTGLTLARSIDGGRTFMNHRVPVDPFDCCAASSFVGDYNGIDIQGGRLVAVFPVVREGTQRIMAVSARFRPGSQALLP
;
A
#
# COMPACT_ATOMS: atom_id res chain seq x y z
N MET A 1 76.48 42.89 -39.78
CA MET A 1 75.95 43.26 -38.45
C MET A 1 75.17 42.07 -37.92
N ARG A 2 75.65 41.52 -36.79
CA ARG A 2 75.08 40.28 -36.20
C ARG A 2 73.87 40.67 -35.34
N THR A 3 72.79 39.88 -35.40
CA THR A 3 71.75 39.82 -34.35
C THR A 3 71.42 38.39 -34.04
N GLN A 4 71.59 38.08 -32.79
CA GLN A 4 71.36 36.79 -32.17
C GLN A 4 69.85 36.51 -32.04
N GLY A 5 69.43 35.31 -32.39
CA GLY A 5 68.10 34.80 -32.10
C GLY A 5 68.12 33.85 -30.88
N THR A 6 67.31 34.17 -29.89
CA THR A 6 67.13 33.38 -28.67
C THR A 6 66.11 32.29 -28.89
N HIS A 7 66.49 31.04 -28.70
CA HIS A 7 65.58 29.88 -28.66
C HIS A 7 64.88 29.80 -27.28
N VAL A 8 63.56 29.82 -27.24
CA VAL A 8 62.74 29.46 -26.09
C VAL A 8 62.27 28.03 -26.28
N GLY A 9 62.72 27.14 -25.43
CA GLY A 9 62.27 25.75 -25.39
C GLY A 9 60.95 25.65 -24.67
N LEU A 10 59.94 25.09 -25.33
CA LEU A 10 58.67 24.72 -24.75
C LEU A 10 58.74 23.25 -24.23
N SER A 11 58.70 23.09 -22.91
CA SER A 11 58.55 21.77 -22.26
C SER A 11 57.09 21.40 -22.19
N LEU A 12 56.64 20.40 -22.91
CA LEU A 12 55.33 19.78 -22.74
C LEU A 12 55.40 18.80 -21.54
N LEU A 13 54.69 19.17 -20.45
CA LEU A 13 54.35 18.20 -19.40
C LEU A 13 53.12 17.42 -19.88
N GLY A 14 53.30 16.12 -20.16
CA GLY A 14 52.25 15.20 -20.43
C GLY A 14 51.56 14.80 -19.07
N ALA A 15 50.34 15.21 -18.87
CA ALA A 15 49.49 14.67 -17.79
C ALA A 15 48.94 13.33 -18.20
N VAL A 16 49.39 12.25 -17.57
CA VAL A 16 48.79 10.92 -17.68
C VAL A 16 47.52 10.90 -16.82
N LEU A 17 46.36 10.94 -17.42
CA LEU A 17 45.09 10.62 -16.76
C LEU A 17 45.06 9.11 -16.52
N ALA A 18 45.22 8.68 -15.25
CA ALA A 18 44.89 7.35 -14.82
C ALA A 18 43.37 7.21 -14.75
N ILE A 19 42.76 6.59 -15.76
CA ILE A 19 41.37 6.15 -15.72
C ILE A 19 41.32 4.94 -14.79
N GLY A 20 41.01 5.18 -13.52
CA GLY A 20 40.68 4.12 -12.57
C GLY A 20 39.35 3.49 -12.97
N THR A 21 39.39 2.28 -13.53
CA THR A 21 38.22 1.42 -13.65
C THR A 21 37.67 1.13 -12.26
N VAL A 22 36.60 1.82 -11.89
CA VAL A 22 35.78 1.42 -10.74
C VAL A 22 35.09 0.12 -11.13
N LEU A 23 35.64 -1.01 -10.69
CA LEU A 23 34.95 -2.29 -10.75
C LEU A 23 33.70 -2.15 -9.89
N ALA A 24 32.53 -2.14 -10.52
CA ALA A 24 31.24 -2.25 -9.84
C ALA A 24 31.27 -3.54 -9.03
N GLN A 25 31.32 -3.43 -7.70
CA GLN A 25 31.15 -4.58 -6.83
C GLN A 25 29.71 -5.07 -7.02
N THR A 26 29.55 -6.31 -7.46
CA THR A 26 28.28 -7.01 -7.35
C THR A 26 27.85 -6.98 -5.89
N PRO A 27 26.67 -6.47 -5.54
CA PRO A 27 26.23 -6.47 -4.16
C PRO A 27 26.17 -7.91 -3.68
N GLY A 28 26.84 -8.16 -2.58
CA GLY A 28 26.69 -9.41 -1.85
C GLY A 28 25.26 -9.58 -1.36
N PRO A 29 24.86 -10.82 -1.01
CA PRO A 29 23.56 -11.04 -0.36
C PRO A 29 23.46 -10.15 0.89
N LEU A 30 22.26 -9.58 1.14
CA LEU A 30 22.01 -8.82 2.36
C LEU A 30 22.50 -9.63 3.58
N PRO A 31 23.16 -9.00 4.56
CA PRO A 31 23.66 -9.73 5.72
C PRO A 31 22.49 -10.42 6.45
N PRO A 32 22.74 -11.61 7.04
CA PRO A 32 21.72 -12.26 7.86
C PRO A 32 21.30 -11.31 8.99
N VAL A 33 20.00 -11.15 9.18
CA VAL A 33 19.42 -10.23 10.15
C VAL A 33 19.77 -10.69 11.55
N ALA A 34 20.48 -9.88 12.31
CA ALA A 34 20.66 -10.08 13.75
C ALA A 34 19.35 -9.70 14.47
N GLY A 35 18.46 -10.68 14.64
CA GLY A 35 17.13 -10.52 15.24
C GLY A 35 16.15 -11.51 14.63
N GLN A 36 15.06 -11.83 15.35
CA GLN A 36 14.11 -12.82 14.87
C GLN A 36 12.95 -12.16 14.12
N MET A 37 12.88 -12.38 12.82
CA MET A 37 11.64 -12.33 12.07
C MET A 37 11.03 -13.74 12.04
N THR A 38 9.73 -13.85 12.31
CA THR A 38 9.01 -15.12 12.20
C THR A 38 8.07 -15.05 11.03
N VAL A 39 8.15 -16.01 10.11
CA VAL A 39 7.23 -16.13 8.97
C VAL A 39 6.29 -17.31 9.21
N THR A 40 4.98 -17.05 9.12
CA THR A 40 3.91 -18.03 9.39
C THR A 40 2.84 -17.96 8.30
N PRO A 41 2.14 -19.06 7.99
CA PRO A 41 1.00 -19.01 7.11
C PRO A 41 -0.20 -18.33 7.80
N VAL A 42 -0.84 -17.38 7.11
CA VAL A 42 -2.15 -16.83 7.49
C VAL A 42 -3.26 -17.76 7.00
N THR A 43 -3.15 -18.19 5.74
CA THR A 43 -4.14 -19.08 5.12
C THR A 43 -3.70 -20.53 5.16
N GLY A 44 -4.65 -21.45 5.42
CA GLY A 44 -4.42 -22.88 5.31
C GLY A 44 -4.40 -23.37 3.85
N PRO A 45 -4.14 -24.67 3.65
CA PRO A 45 -4.06 -25.28 2.31
C PRO A 45 -5.41 -25.30 1.57
N GLU A 46 -6.52 -25.14 2.28
CA GLU A 46 -7.89 -25.10 1.76
C GLU A 46 -8.25 -23.77 1.10
N ALA A 47 -7.49 -22.69 1.38
CA ALA A 47 -7.72 -21.40 0.80
C ALA A 47 -7.39 -21.40 -0.70
N LEU A 48 -8.36 -21.00 -1.51
CA LEU A 48 -8.20 -20.99 -2.96
C LEU A 48 -7.80 -19.59 -3.43
N ARG A 49 -6.61 -19.46 -4.02
CA ARG A 49 -6.08 -18.23 -4.62
C ARG A 49 -6.29 -16.97 -3.73
N PRO A 50 -5.86 -17.02 -2.45
CA PRO A 50 -6.03 -15.89 -1.55
C PRO A 50 -5.13 -14.73 -2.01
N ALA A 51 -5.68 -13.49 -2.06
CA ALA A 51 -5.01 -12.30 -2.57
C ALA A 51 -5.44 -11.04 -1.80
N GLU A 52 -4.80 -9.92 -2.07
CA GLU A 52 -5.17 -8.59 -1.59
C GLU A 52 -5.30 -8.50 -0.07
N ALA A 53 -4.23 -8.86 0.62
CA ALA A 53 -4.26 -8.91 2.06
C ALA A 53 -3.99 -7.56 2.71
N SER A 54 -4.86 -7.16 3.64
CA SER A 54 -4.68 -6.04 4.56
C SER A 54 -4.47 -6.55 5.98
N VAL A 55 -3.74 -5.81 6.83
CA VAL A 55 -3.49 -6.19 8.22
C VAL A 55 -3.53 -4.97 9.15
N ALA A 56 -4.02 -5.18 10.36
CA ALA A 56 -3.98 -4.17 11.41
C ALA A 56 -3.69 -4.79 12.78
N ILE A 57 -2.95 -4.05 13.61
CA ILE A 57 -2.61 -4.41 14.99
C ILE A 57 -3.48 -3.59 15.94
N ASN A 58 -4.11 -4.27 16.90
CA ASN A 58 -4.92 -3.60 17.92
C ASN A 58 -4.05 -2.69 18.80
N PRO A 59 -4.28 -1.36 18.84
CA PRO A 59 -3.44 -0.43 19.60
C PRO A 59 -3.57 -0.61 21.13
N THR A 60 -4.63 -1.29 21.62
CA THR A 60 -4.82 -1.58 23.05
C THR A 60 -4.28 -2.95 23.46
N ASN A 61 -4.05 -3.84 22.48
CA ASN A 61 -3.47 -5.17 22.69
C ASN A 61 -2.65 -5.59 21.46
N PRO A 62 -1.36 -5.27 21.38
CA PRO A 62 -0.55 -5.56 20.18
C PRO A 62 -0.32 -7.05 19.86
N LEU A 63 -0.83 -7.97 20.69
CA LEU A 63 -0.89 -9.40 20.36
C LEU A 63 -2.15 -9.75 19.55
N HIS A 64 -3.18 -8.90 19.58
CA HIS A 64 -4.38 -9.05 18.80
C HIS A 64 -4.19 -8.38 17.44
N VAL A 65 -4.14 -9.18 16.38
CA VAL A 65 -3.91 -8.78 15.00
C VAL A 65 -5.02 -9.34 14.13
N ILE A 66 -5.51 -8.56 13.19
CA ILE A 66 -6.49 -8.99 12.21
C ILE A 66 -5.89 -8.79 10.81
N ALA A 67 -5.97 -9.82 9.98
CA ALA A 67 -5.74 -9.74 8.55
C ALA A 67 -7.06 -9.99 7.80
N THR A 68 -7.28 -9.29 6.70
CA THR A 68 -8.42 -9.52 5.79
C THR A 68 -7.91 -9.73 4.38
N LEU A 69 -8.62 -10.55 3.60
CA LEU A 69 -8.20 -10.91 2.26
C LEU A 69 -9.36 -11.51 1.45
N ILE A 70 -9.24 -11.50 0.14
CA ILE A 70 -10.16 -12.21 -0.75
C ILE A 70 -9.71 -13.66 -0.95
N GLN A 71 -10.68 -14.55 -1.17
CA GLN A 71 -10.43 -15.92 -1.63
C GLN A 71 -11.40 -16.27 -2.76
N SER A 72 -10.91 -16.99 -3.75
CA SER A 72 -11.78 -17.63 -4.73
C SER A 72 -12.64 -18.70 -4.06
N ASN A 73 -13.89 -18.83 -4.47
CA ASN A 73 -14.72 -19.97 -4.10
C ASN A 73 -14.47 -21.15 -5.06
N PRO A 74 -14.83 -22.39 -4.66
CA PRO A 74 -14.68 -23.55 -5.53
C PRO A 74 -15.35 -23.34 -6.90
N PRO A 75 -14.78 -23.88 -8.00
CA PRO A 75 -15.36 -23.78 -9.33
C PRO A 75 -16.83 -24.18 -9.36
N GLY A 76 -17.67 -23.37 -10.00
CA GLY A 76 -19.12 -23.59 -10.09
C GLY A 76 -19.92 -23.07 -8.89
N ARG A 77 -19.28 -22.62 -7.80
CA ARG A 77 -19.94 -21.98 -6.65
C ARG A 77 -20.04 -20.47 -6.88
N GLN A 78 -21.23 -19.94 -6.57
CA GLN A 78 -21.44 -18.49 -6.56
C GLN A 78 -21.54 -17.98 -5.11
N PRO A 79 -21.08 -16.77 -4.83
CA PRO A 79 -20.27 -15.89 -5.70
C PRO A 79 -18.88 -16.49 -5.99
N ARG A 80 -18.19 -15.99 -7.02
CA ARG A 80 -16.85 -16.48 -7.41
C ARG A 80 -15.74 -16.18 -6.40
N SER A 81 -15.88 -15.13 -5.62
CA SER A 81 -14.95 -14.74 -4.54
C SER A 81 -15.68 -14.28 -3.30
N SER A 82 -15.04 -14.46 -2.17
CA SER A 82 -15.52 -14.06 -0.85
C SER A 82 -14.39 -13.47 -0.03
N ASN A 83 -14.72 -12.51 0.81
CA ASN A 83 -13.79 -11.93 1.75
C ASN A 83 -13.70 -12.75 3.04
N TRP A 84 -12.52 -12.79 3.63
CA TRP A 84 -12.22 -13.52 4.86
C TRP A 84 -11.51 -12.61 5.86
N GLY A 85 -11.81 -12.78 7.14
CA GLY A 85 -11.04 -12.23 8.25
C GLY A 85 -10.26 -13.33 8.93
N TYR A 86 -9.00 -13.07 9.26
CA TYR A 86 -8.12 -13.94 10.01
C TYR A 86 -7.66 -13.21 11.28
N VAL A 87 -7.80 -13.87 12.42
CA VAL A 87 -7.47 -13.31 13.73
C VAL A 87 -6.29 -14.05 14.32
N SER A 88 -5.34 -13.30 14.85
CA SER A 88 -4.26 -13.77 15.69
C SER A 88 -4.36 -13.13 17.07
N THR A 89 -4.14 -13.90 18.13
CA THR A 89 -4.07 -13.41 19.53
C THR A 89 -2.67 -13.54 20.13
N ASP A 90 -1.70 -13.92 19.32
CA ASP A 90 -0.29 -14.16 19.71
C ASP A 90 0.72 -13.32 18.92
N GLY A 91 0.22 -12.24 18.26
CA GLY A 91 1.05 -11.29 17.53
C GLY A 91 1.46 -11.77 16.14
N GLY A 92 0.58 -12.51 15.45
CA GLY A 92 0.78 -12.95 14.07
C GLY A 92 1.47 -14.31 13.94
N ARG A 93 1.55 -15.11 15.00
CA ARG A 93 2.17 -16.44 14.96
C ARG A 93 1.20 -17.55 14.55
N THR A 94 -0.04 -17.47 15.02
CA THR A 94 -1.11 -18.39 14.63
C THR A 94 -2.36 -17.61 14.24
N TRP A 95 -3.18 -18.20 13.34
CA TRP A 95 -4.32 -17.51 12.75
C TRP A 95 -5.54 -18.40 12.68
N THR A 96 -6.72 -17.82 12.92
CA THR A 96 -8.03 -18.46 12.75
C THR A 96 -8.86 -17.65 11.76
N GLY A 97 -9.32 -18.26 10.69
CA GLY A 97 -10.07 -17.61 9.63
C GLY A 97 -11.59 -17.76 9.77
N THR A 98 -12.32 -16.69 9.45
CA THR A 98 -13.79 -16.69 9.34
C THR A 98 -14.22 -15.93 8.07
N PRO A 99 -15.25 -16.40 7.34
CA PRO A 99 -15.75 -15.67 6.18
C PRO A 99 -16.38 -14.33 6.59
N ALA A 100 -16.27 -13.34 5.71
CA ALA A 100 -16.97 -12.07 5.89
C ALA A 100 -18.47 -12.23 5.58
N ALA A 101 -19.30 -11.44 6.27
CA ALA A 101 -20.70 -11.30 5.91
C ALA A 101 -20.82 -10.77 4.48
N ASN A 102 -21.71 -11.38 3.70
CA ASN A 102 -21.87 -11.09 2.29
C ASN A 102 -23.29 -10.54 2.02
N PRO A 103 -23.44 -9.21 1.91
CA PRO A 103 -24.71 -8.59 1.59
C PRO A 103 -25.22 -9.03 0.21
N GLY A 104 -26.37 -9.72 0.16
CA GLY A 104 -26.99 -10.18 -1.08
C GLY A 104 -26.28 -11.34 -1.78
N GLY A 105 -25.27 -11.99 -1.16
CA GLY A 105 -24.55 -13.12 -1.78
C GLY A 105 -23.72 -12.71 -3.00
N ARG A 106 -23.17 -11.49 -3.01
CA ARG A 106 -22.44 -10.89 -4.13
C ARG A 106 -20.99 -11.36 -4.20
N VAL A 107 -20.32 -11.11 -5.31
CA VAL A 107 -18.86 -11.13 -5.41
C VAL A 107 -18.28 -10.10 -4.46
N GLN A 108 -17.24 -10.46 -3.71
CA GLN A 108 -16.57 -9.56 -2.78
C GLN A 108 -15.10 -9.38 -3.18
N GLY A 109 -14.52 -8.23 -2.82
CA GLY A 109 -13.13 -7.85 -3.06
C GLY A 109 -12.68 -6.70 -2.18
N ASP A 110 -11.45 -6.26 -2.37
CA ASP A 110 -10.81 -5.06 -1.82
C ASP A 110 -10.96 -4.90 -0.31
N ASP A 111 -10.35 -5.82 0.39
CA ASP A 111 -10.38 -5.89 1.85
C ASP A 111 -9.47 -4.86 2.50
N VAL A 112 -9.99 -4.08 3.45
CA VAL A 112 -9.21 -3.19 4.31
C VAL A 112 -9.63 -3.34 5.75
N VAL A 113 -8.67 -3.57 6.64
CA VAL A 113 -8.90 -3.63 8.09
C VAL A 113 -8.14 -2.53 8.81
N THR A 114 -8.77 -1.92 9.81
CA THR A 114 -8.14 -0.96 10.71
C THR A 114 -8.73 -1.07 12.11
N PHE A 115 -8.05 -0.51 13.10
CA PHE A 115 -8.54 -0.41 14.46
C PHE A 115 -8.81 1.02 14.88
N GLY A 116 -9.87 1.22 15.62
CA GLY A 116 -10.08 2.40 16.44
C GLY A 116 -9.13 2.40 17.65
N ARG A 117 -8.98 3.57 18.27
CA ARG A 117 -8.14 3.74 19.45
C ARG A 117 -8.60 2.90 20.65
N ASP A 118 -9.88 2.56 20.71
CA ASP A 118 -10.49 1.76 21.76
C ASP A 118 -10.39 0.24 21.53
N GLY A 119 -9.68 -0.17 20.48
CA GLY A 119 -9.54 -1.57 20.07
C GLY A 119 -10.73 -2.13 19.29
N THR A 120 -11.68 -1.30 18.86
CA THR A 120 -12.71 -1.71 17.90
C THR A 120 -12.09 -1.91 16.53
N ALA A 121 -12.25 -3.08 15.94
CA ALA A 121 -11.86 -3.39 14.58
C ALA A 121 -12.93 -2.93 13.59
N PHE A 122 -12.49 -2.44 12.44
CA PHE A 122 -13.33 -2.09 11.31
C PHE A 122 -12.80 -2.78 10.06
N HIS A 123 -13.70 -3.37 9.27
CA HIS A 123 -13.38 -4.03 8.02
C HIS A 123 -14.24 -3.41 6.91
N SER A 124 -13.60 -2.82 5.91
CA SER A 124 -14.22 -2.29 4.69
C SER A 124 -13.97 -3.23 3.52
N TYR A 125 -14.92 -3.32 2.61
CA TYR A 125 -14.81 -4.14 1.39
C TYR A 125 -15.86 -3.73 0.34
N ILE A 126 -15.62 -4.11 -0.92
CA ILE A 126 -16.63 -4.03 -1.98
C ILE A 126 -17.47 -5.30 -2.03
N ALA A 127 -18.73 -5.15 -2.45
CA ALA A 127 -19.59 -6.26 -2.84
C ALA A 127 -20.44 -5.86 -4.06
N PHE A 128 -20.34 -6.65 -5.13
CA PHE A 128 -20.91 -6.30 -6.43
C PHE A 128 -21.35 -7.53 -7.23
N ASP A 129 -22.22 -7.31 -8.20
CA ASP A 129 -22.62 -8.27 -9.24
C ASP A 129 -22.89 -7.53 -10.55
N GLY A 130 -22.87 -8.26 -11.65
CA GLY A 130 -23.19 -7.73 -12.98
C GLY A 130 -22.07 -6.99 -13.68
N ILE A 131 -20.94 -6.80 -13.02
CA ILE A 131 -19.70 -6.34 -13.64
C ILE A 131 -19.12 -7.50 -14.44
N ARG A 132 -18.76 -7.24 -15.72
CA ARG A 132 -18.28 -8.29 -16.63
C ARG A 132 -19.29 -9.46 -16.80
N VAL A 133 -20.58 -9.19 -16.68
CA VAL A 133 -21.68 -10.14 -16.97
C VAL A 133 -21.77 -11.33 -16.00
N ASP A 134 -21.22 -11.24 -14.80
CA ASP A 134 -21.25 -12.36 -13.85
C ASP A 134 -22.66 -12.72 -13.39
N ARG A 135 -23.45 -11.75 -12.97
CA ARG A 135 -24.84 -11.93 -12.50
C ARG A 135 -25.69 -10.71 -12.86
N PRO A 136 -25.98 -10.48 -14.14
CA PRO A 136 -26.68 -9.27 -14.58
C PRO A 136 -28.09 -9.13 -14.00
N GLU A 137 -28.74 -10.24 -13.64
CA GLU A 137 -30.10 -10.26 -13.04
C GLU A 137 -30.13 -9.72 -11.60
N VAL A 138 -28.97 -9.63 -10.93
CA VAL A 138 -28.81 -9.08 -9.58
C VAL A 138 -27.76 -7.98 -9.54
N ALA A 139 -27.60 -7.26 -10.66
CA ALA A 139 -26.60 -6.22 -10.81
C ALA A 139 -26.60 -5.26 -9.61
N SER A 140 -25.45 -4.99 -9.06
CA SER A 140 -25.26 -4.13 -7.89
C SER A 140 -23.79 -3.74 -7.73
N SER A 141 -23.52 -2.64 -7.04
CA SER A 141 -22.18 -2.18 -6.70
C SER A 141 -22.24 -1.42 -5.38
N GLY A 142 -21.39 -1.78 -4.42
CA GLY A 142 -21.42 -1.10 -3.13
C GLY A 142 -20.16 -1.32 -2.30
N ILE A 143 -19.96 -0.40 -1.35
CA ILE A 143 -18.91 -0.43 -0.33
C ILE A 143 -19.58 -0.60 1.02
N PHE A 144 -19.04 -1.54 1.81
CA PHE A 144 -19.57 -1.91 3.10
C PHE A 144 -18.51 -1.81 4.18
N VAL A 145 -18.93 -1.46 5.41
CA VAL A 145 -18.09 -1.47 6.61
C VAL A 145 -18.77 -2.26 7.68
N ARG A 146 -18.05 -3.18 8.32
CA ARG A 146 -18.48 -3.89 9.52
C ARG A 146 -17.51 -3.67 10.67
N ARG A 147 -17.95 -3.89 11.91
CA ARG A 147 -17.13 -3.68 13.10
C ARG A 147 -17.19 -4.86 14.05
N SER A 148 -16.11 -5.05 14.83
CA SER A 148 -15.97 -6.12 15.81
C SER A 148 -15.12 -5.67 16.99
N ARG A 149 -15.27 -6.33 18.16
CA ARG A 149 -14.38 -6.16 19.31
C ARG A 149 -13.24 -7.18 19.36
N ASP A 150 -13.43 -8.31 18.73
CA ASP A 150 -12.52 -9.45 18.79
C ASP A 150 -12.06 -9.96 17.41
N GLY A 151 -12.63 -9.42 16.32
CA GLY A 151 -12.34 -9.85 14.95
C GLY A 151 -13.01 -11.17 14.57
N VAL A 152 -13.79 -11.79 15.45
CA VAL A 152 -14.53 -13.04 15.23
C VAL A 152 -16.02 -12.75 15.11
N ASP A 153 -16.58 -12.08 16.11
CA ASP A 153 -17.98 -11.69 16.15
C ASP A 153 -18.16 -10.30 15.52
N TRP A 154 -18.57 -10.28 14.29
CA TRP A 154 -18.75 -9.05 13.53
C TRP A 154 -20.23 -8.63 13.52
N GLN A 155 -20.46 -7.35 13.76
CA GLN A 155 -21.77 -6.75 13.57
C GLN A 155 -22.17 -6.77 12.08
N PRO A 156 -23.47 -6.73 11.76
CA PRO A 156 -23.93 -6.62 10.39
C PRO A 156 -23.25 -5.46 9.66
N PRO A 157 -22.90 -5.62 8.37
CA PRO A 157 -22.28 -4.58 7.60
C PRO A 157 -23.24 -3.40 7.37
N VAL A 158 -22.67 -2.21 7.37
CA VAL A 158 -23.33 -0.95 7.04
C VAL A 158 -22.85 -0.50 5.67
N ALA A 159 -23.74 -0.14 4.78
CA ALA A 159 -23.37 0.41 3.48
C ALA A 159 -22.80 1.82 3.64
N VAL A 160 -21.61 2.06 3.10
CA VAL A 160 -21.11 3.40 2.79
C VAL A 160 -21.86 3.95 1.60
N ILE A 161 -22.02 3.11 0.59
CA ILE A 161 -22.87 3.30 -0.57
C ILE A 161 -23.33 1.93 -1.10
N ASP A 162 -24.52 1.84 -1.68
CA ASP A 162 -25.03 0.63 -2.29
C ASP A 162 -25.98 0.96 -3.45
N HIS A 163 -25.57 0.57 -4.65
CA HIS A 163 -26.35 0.68 -5.88
C HIS A 163 -27.06 -0.64 -6.14
N LEU A 164 -28.35 -0.70 -5.82
CA LEU A 164 -29.17 -1.87 -6.02
C LEU A 164 -29.80 -1.86 -7.42
N ASN A 165 -29.90 -3.05 -8.03
CA ASN A 165 -30.46 -3.27 -9.37
C ASN A 165 -29.71 -2.57 -10.51
N THR A 166 -28.44 -2.21 -10.28
CA THR A 166 -27.52 -1.70 -11.29
C THR A 166 -26.08 -1.95 -10.88
N ALA A 167 -25.25 -2.27 -11.85
CA ALA A 167 -23.80 -2.39 -11.64
C ALA A 167 -23.06 -1.06 -11.90
N MET A 168 -23.77 -0.01 -12.22
CA MET A 168 -23.21 1.30 -12.57
C MET A 168 -23.83 2.40 -11.69
N PRO A 169 -23.02 3.31 -11.14
CA PRO A 169 -21.55 3.32 -11.22
C PRO A 169 -20.92 2.13 -10.49
N PHE A 170 -19.67 1.80 -10.84
CA PHE A 170 -18.88 0.79 -10.12
C PHE A 170 -18.00 1.48 -9.08
N GLU A 171 -18.07 0.99 -7.86
CA GLU A 171 -17.26 1.44 -6.72
C GLU A 171 -16.11 0.48 -6.49
N ASP A 172 -14.87 0.97 -6.51
CA ASP A 172 -13.66 0.15 -6.53
C ASP A 172 -12.58 0.67 -5.57
N LYS A 173 -11.73 -0.21 -5.08
CA LYS A 173 -10.55 0.05 -4.25
C LYS A 173 -10.79 1.03 -3.09
N PRO A 174 -11.74 0.75 -2.18
CA PRO A 174 -11.92 1.56 -0.99
C PRO A 174 -10.74 1.40 -0.04
N TRP A 175 -10.24 2.51 0.49
CA TRP A 175 -9.32 2.47 1.62
C TRP A 175 -9.91 3.24 2.81
N MET A 176 -9.76 2.67 4.00
CA MET A 176 -10.40 3.19 5.22
C MET A 176 -9.37 3.47 6.31
N ILE A 177 -9.55 4.58 7.00
CA ILE A 177 -8.79 4.92 8.20
C ILE A 177 -9.71 5.44 9.32
N VAL A 178 -9.27 5.24 10.56
CA VAL A 178 -9.89 5.82 11.75
C VAL A 178 -9.03 6.97 12.28
N ASP A 179 -9.65 8.08 12.62
CA ASP A 179 -8.97 9.16 13.34
C ASP A 179 -8.61 8.70 14.76
N ARG A 180 -7.35 8.38 14.95
CA ARG A 180 -6.77 7.98 16.24
C ARG A 180 -5.98 9.10 16.92
N ALA A 181 -5.86 10.28 16.29
CA ALA A 181 -5.05 11.37 16.80
C ALA A 181 -5.58 11.89 18.14
N PRO A 182 -4.77 11.91 19.21
CA PRO A 182 -5.25 12.28 20.54
C PRO A 182 -5.79 13.72 20.65
N ALA A 183 -5.22 14.63 19.87
CA ALA A 183 -5.58 16.06 19.85
C ALA A 183 -6.69 16.41 18.85
N SER A 184 -7.11 15.45 18.01
CA SER A 184 -8.12 15.70 17.00
C SER A 184 -9.50 15.97 17.60
N PRO A 185 -10.22 17.00 17.13
CA PRO A 185 -11.63 17.20 17.44
C PRO A 185 -12.55 16.16 16.78
N HIS A 186 -12.02 15.42 15.78
CA HIS A 186 -12.72 14.41 15.00
C HIS A 186 -12.37 12.98 15.40
N ARG A 187 -11.76 12.81 16.57
CA ARG A 187 -11.30 11.51 17.05
C ARG A 187 -12.42 10.46 17.06
N GLY A 188 -12.13 9.30 16.47
CA GLY A 188 -13.06 8.19 16.31
C GLY A 188 -13.91 8.27 15.03
N HIS A 189 -13.78 9.32 14.23
CA HIS A 189 -14.38 9.35 12.90
C HIS A 189 -13.70 8.30 12.01
N LEU A 190 -14.48 7.71 11.10
CA LEU A 190 -14.01 6.87 10.03
C LEU A 190 -14.05 7.65 8.72
N TYR A 191 -13.04 7.45 7.92
CA TYR A 191 -12.90 8.03 6.59
C TYR A 191 -12.68 6.93 5.58
N VAL A 192 -13.43 6.96 4.48
CA VAL A 192 -13.31 6.01 3.37
C VAL A 192 -13.11 6.82 2.10
N ALA A 193 -12.05 6.54 1.36
CA ALA A 193 -11.79 7.07 0.02
C ALA A 193 -11.77 5.92 -0.98
N TRP A 194 -12.24 6.15 -2.21
CA TRP A 194 -12.28 5.10 -3.23
C TRP A 194 -12.36 5.67 -4.64
N THR A 195 -12.16 4.80 -5.62
CA THR A 195 -12.36 5.08 -7.04
C THR A 195 -13.80 4.74 -7.43
N ARG A 196 -14.47 5.66 -8.11
CA ARG A 196 -15.74 5.41 -8.78
C ARG A 196 -15.54 5.46 -10.29
N PHE A 197 -15.96 4.40 -10.96
CA PHE A 197 -16.09 4.35 -12.41
C PHE A 197 -17.54 4.64 -12.79
N ASP A 198 -17.77 5.59 -13.72
CA ASP A 198 -19.13 5.79 -14.28
C ASP A 198 -19.60 4.50 -14.98
N VAL A 199 -18.72 3.89 -15.78
CA VAL A 199 -18.89 2.57 -16.40
C VAL A 199 -17.54 1.89 -16.50
N TYR A 200 -17.27 0.86 -15.71
CA TYR A 200 -15.99 0.13 -15.66
C TYR A 200 -15.61 -0.45 -17.01
N GLY A 201 -14.37 -0.18 -17.45
CA GLY A 201 -13.80 -0.67 -18.71
C GLY A 201 -14.38 -0.02 -19.97
N SER A 202 -15.14 1.06 -19.85
CA SER A 202 -15.73 1.75 -21.00
C SER A 202 -14.70 2.58 -21.78
N LYS A 203 -14.79 2.48 -23.11
CA LYS A 203 -14.02 3.31 -24.06
C LYS A 203 -14.74 4.61 -24.45
N ASP A 204 -15.96 4.83 -23.98
CA ASP A 204 -16.69 6.08 -24.21
C ASP A 204 -16.02 7.20 -23.42
N PRO A 205 -15.54 8.28 -24.07
CA PRO A 205 -14.88 9.38 -23.40
C PRO A 205 -15.81 10.20 -22.48
N ALA A 206 -17.12 9.97 -22.53
CA ALA A 206 -18.07 10.54 -21.60
C ALA A 206 -18.06 9.83 -20.24
N HIS A 207 -17.62 8.58 -20.20
CA HIS A 207 -17.48 7.81 -18.97
C HIS A 207 -16.12 8.06 -18.32
N ARG A 208 -16.14 8.40 -17.02
CA ARG A 208 -14.96 8.86 -16.28
C ARG A 208 -14.77 8.09 -14.99
N THR A 209 -13.59 8.29 -14.41
CA THR A 209 -13.28 7.91 -13.03
C THR A 209 -13.06 9.12 -12.16
N HIS A 210 -13.39 8.98 -10.89
CA HIS A 210 -13.31 10.02 -9.88
C HIS A 210 -12.94 9.42 -8.53
N ILE A 211 -12.23 10.19 -7.70
CA ILE A 211 -12.03 9.84 -6.30
C ILE A 211 -13.21 10.36 -5.48
N TRP A 212 -13.85 9.45 -4.75
CA TRP A 212 -14.96 9.70 -3.86
C TRP A 212 -14.55 9.51 -2.41
N PHE A 213 -15.31 10.15 -1.54
CA PHE A 213 -15.03 10.16 -0.12
C PHE A 213 -16.31 10.10 0.70
N ALA A 214 -16.27 9.39 1.84
CA ALA A 214 -17.32 9.37 2.84
C ALA A 214 -16.73 9.33 4.23
N ARG A 215 -17.52 9.75 5.23
CA ARG A 215 -17.14 9.70 6.62
C ARG A 215 -18.28 9.24 7.51
N SER A 216 -17.90 8.62 8.63
CA SER A 216 -18.76 8.29 9.74
C SER A 216 -18.31 9.03 11.00
N LYS A 217 -19.24 9.58 11.77
CA LYS A 217 -18.97 10.26 13.05
C LYS A 217 -19.34 9.43 14.27
N ASP A 218 -19.97 8.29 14.04
CA ASP A 218 -20.59 7.45 15.06
C ASP A 218 -19.98 6.05 15.15
N GLY A 219 -18.70 5.93 14.74
CA GLY A 219 -17.99 4.66 14.76
C GLY A 219 -18.53 3.65 13.75
N GLY A 220 -18.84 4.08 12.54
CA GLY A 220 -19.27 3.22 11.43
C GLY A 220 -20.70 2.73 11.53
N GLN A 221 -21.55 3.36 12.35
CA GLN A 221 -22.97 3.02 12.44
C GLN A 221 -23.77 3.64 11.29
N THR A 222 -23.36 4.84 10.89
CA THR A 222 -23.91 5.52 9.70
C THR A 222 -22.80 6.25 8.96
N PHE A 223 -23.00 6.46 7.66
CA PHE A 223 -22.11 7.27 6.84
C PHE A 223 -22.87 8.46 6.28
N GLN A 224 -22.20 9.61 6.19
CA GLN A 224 -22.75 10.78 5.49
C GLN A 224 -22.75 10.51 3.98
N PRO A 225 -23.64 11.17 3.23
CA PRO A 225 -23.66 11.01 1.78
C PRO A 225 -22.28 11.20 1.17
N PRO A 226 -21.82 10.27 0.34
CA PRO A 226 -20.54 10.39 -0.34
C PRO A 226 -20.49 11.58 -1.29
N PHE A 227 -19.28 12.12 -1.48
CA PHE A 227 -19.05 13.19 -2.44
C PHE A 227 -17.70 13.03 -3.13
N ARG A 228 -17.58 13.58 -4.32
CA ARG A 228 -16.35 13.59 -5.09
C ARG A 228 -15.36 14.57 -4.48
N ILE A 229 -14.09 14.16 -4.36
CA ILE A 229 -12.97 15.01 -3.92
C ILE A 229 -12.01 15.35 -5.05
N SER A 230 -11.82 14.47 -6.05
CA SER A 230 -10.93 14.79 -7.17
C SER A 230 -11.48 15.92 -8.05
N ASP A 231 -10.68 16.94 -8.32
CA ASP A 231 -11.02 18.04 -9.27
C ASP A 231 -10.98 17.51 -10.71
N GLU A 232 -9.95 16.74 -11.04
CA GLU A 232 -9.80 16.12 -12.34
C GLU A 232 -10.36 14.69 -12.34
N SER A 233 -10.71 14.23 -13.53
CA SER A 233 -11.19 12.87 -13.77
C SER A 233 -10.23 12.10 -14.66
N GLY A 234 -10.14 10.78 -14.45
CA GLY A 234 -9.49 9.84 -15.36
C GLY A 234 -10.45 9.30 -16.42
N ASP A 235 -9.95 8.45 -17.32
CA ASP A 235 -10.82 7.62 -18.17
C ASP A 235 -11.38 6.42 -17.38
N ALA A 236 -12.14 5.54 -18.02
CA ALA A 236 -12.77 4.40 -17.38
C ALA A 236 -12.13 3.05 -17.75
N LEU A 237 -10.86 3.04 -18.22
CA LEU A 237 -10.22 1.83 -18.80
C LEU A 237 -9.45 0.98 -17.77
N ASP A 238 -9.33 1.41 -16.51
CA ASP A 238 -8.55 0.73 -15.48
C ASP A 238 -7.06 0.58 -15.90
N GLY A 239 -6.37 1.73 -16.01
CA GLY A 239 -4.98 1.85 -16.41
C GLY A 239 -4.44 3.26 -16.17
N ASP A 240 -3.27 3.61 -16.67
CA ASP A 240 -2.52 4.85 -16.38
C ASP A 240 -3.31 6.17 -16.46
N ASN A 241 -4.36 6.21 -17.25
CA ASN A 241 -5.21 7.39 -17.39
C ASN A 241 -6.42 7.41 -16.43
N THR A 242 -6.58 6.39 -15.60
CA THR A 242 -7.59 6.33 -14.53
C THR A 242 -7.11 7.12 -13.31
N VAL A 243 -8.00 7.74 -12.53
CA VAL A 243 -7.67 8.21 -11.17
C VAL A 243 -8.02 7.11 -10.20
N GLU A 244 -7.01 6.58 -9.47
CA GLU A 244 -7.19 5.35 -8.70
C GLU A 244 -6.23 5.21 -7.51
N GLY A 245 -6.56 4.26 -6.59
CA GLY A 245 -5.70 3.90 -5.48
C GLY A 245 -5.64 4.95 -4.36
N ALA A 246 -6.77 5.56 -4.04
CA ALA A 246 -6.85 6.59 -3.01
C ALA A 246 -6.64 6.02 -1.60
N VAL A 247 -5.58 6.45 -0.92
CA VAL A 247 -5.27 6.04 0.47
C VAL A 247 -5.34 7.25 1.40
N PRO A 248 -6.33 7.32 2.31
CA PRO A 248 -6.44 8.40 3.28
C PRO A 248 -5.49 8.21 4.47
N ALA A 249 -5.03 9.33 5.05
CA ALA A 249 -4.30 9.39 6.32
C ALA A 249 -4.83 10.54 7.18
N VAL A 250 -4.61 10.45 8.52
CA VAL A 250 -5.08 11.47 9.46
C VAL A 250 -3.90 12.14 10.12
N GLY A 251 -3.91 13.46 10.12
CA GLY A 251 -2.93 14.32 10.76
C GLY A 251 -3.08 14.42 12.26
N VAL A 252 -2.11 15.09 12.88
CA VAL A 252 -2.00 15.19 14.35
C VAL A 252 -3.13 16.01 15.00
N ASN A 253 -3.80 16.91 14.24
CA ASN A 253 -4.91 17.72 14.73
C ASN A 253 -6.25 17.32 14.09
N GLY A 254 -6.31 16.22 13.31
CA GLY A 254 -7.51 15.73 12.64
C GLY A 254 -7.66 16.21 11.20
N GLU A 255 -6.58 16.71 10.59
CA GLU A 255 -6.52 16.92 9.15
C GLU A 255 -6.69 15.58 8.44
N VAL A 256 -7.36 15.56 7.29
CA VAL A 256 -7.46 14.37 6.44
C VAL A 256 -6.68 14.62 5.16
N TYR A 257 -5.81 13.72 4.83
CA TYR A 257 -4.96 13.74 3.64
C TYR A 257 -5.29 12.55 2.76
N VAL A 258 -5.40 12.74 1.46
CA VAL A 258 -5.65 11.66 0.50
C VAL A 258 -4.66 11.77 -0.64
N VAL A 259 -4.00 10.68 -0.99
CA VAL A 259 -3.15 10.59 -2.19
C VAL A 259 -3.67 9.47 -3.07
N TRP A 260 -3.65 9.70 -4.37
CA TRP A 260 -4.04 8.73 -5.40
C TRP A 260 -3.13 8.84 -6.63
N ALA A 261 -3.17 7.86 -7.49
CA ALA A 261 -2.53 7.88 -8.80
C ALA A 261 -3.49 8.43 -9.86
N GLY A 262 -2.96 9.13 -10.85
CA GLY A 262 -3.74 9.68 -11.95
C GLY A 262 -2.88 9.98 -13.18
N PRO A 263 -3.49 10.47 -14.27
CA PRO A 263 -2.80 10.70 -15.55
C PRO A 263 -1.59 11.65 -15.49
N LYS A 264 -1.54 12.49 -14.46
CA LYS A 264 -0.44 13.45 -14.25
C LYS A 264 0.60 12.99 -13.23
N GLY A 265 0.44 11.82 -12.64
CA GLY A 265 1.28 11.27 -11.58
C GLY A 265 0.52 11.13 -10.26
N LEU A 266 1.23 11.28 -9.13
CA LEU A 266 0.65 11.26 -7.81
C LEU A 266 -0.06 12.58 -7.52
N VAL A 267 -1.31 12.49 -7.10
CA VAL A 267 -2.18 13.62 -6.78
C VAL A 267 -2.51 13.58 -5.29
N PHE A 268 -2.48 14.73 -4.66
CA PHE A 268 -2.71 14.94 -3.23
C PHE A 268 -3.84 15.96 -3.03
N ASP A 269 -4.71 15.70 -2.07
CA ASP A 269 -5.65 16.67 -1.56
C ASP A 269 -5.76 16.58 -0.03
N ARG A 270 -6.25 17.64 0.62
CA ARG A 270 -6.36 17.73 2.06
C ARG A 270 -7.65 18.39 2.52
N SER A 271 -8.11 17.97 3.67
CA SER A 271 -9.18 18.60 4.44
C SER A 271 -8.63 19.06 5.79
N ASP A 272 -8.94 20.29 6.19
CA ASP A 272 -8.60 20.86 7.48
C ASP A 272 -9.77 20.82 8.49
N ASP A 273 -10.91 20.28 8.09
CA ASP A 273 -12.16 20.31 8.84
C ASP A 273 -12.75 18.90 9.12
N GLY A 274 -11.89 17.87 9.11
CA GLY A 274 -12.28 16.49 9.38
C GLY A 274 -13.10 15.88 8.25
N GLY A 275 -12.72 16.16 7.00
CA GLY A 275 -13.30 15.58 5.80
C GLY A 275 -14.65 16.19 5.42
N TRP A 276 -14.95 17.44 5.80
CA TRP A 276 -16.16 18.14 5.33
C TRP A 276 -15.95 18.77 3.96
N THR A 277 -14.81 19.43 3.79
CA THR A 277 -14.38 20.05 2.54
C THR A 277 -12.96 19.63 2.25
N PHE A 278 -12.63 19.57 0.98
CA PHE A 278 -11.30 19.33 0.48
C PHE A 278 -10.82 20.54 -0.32
N GLY A 279 -9.49 20.65 -0.49
CA GLY A 279 -8.85 21.74 -1.20
C GLY A 279 -8.88 21.57 -2.72
N ALA A 280 -7.88 22.11 -3.38
CA ALA A 280 -7.63 21.86 -4.79
C ALA A 280 -6.56 20.77 -4.95
N ASP A 281 -6.74 19.91 -5.95
CA ASP A 281 -5.81 18.83 -6.30
C ASP A 281 -4.39 19.38 -6.55
N GLN A 282 -3.39 18.76 -5.94
CA GLN A 282 -1.98 19.06 -6.15
C GLN A 282 -1.25 17.84 -6.72
N VAL A 283 -0.64 17.98 -7.90
CA VAL A 283 0.30 16.97 -8.41
C VAL A 283 1.61 17.07 -7.62
N ILE A 284 1.96 16.02 -6.89
CA ILE A 284 3.12 16.01 -5.97
C ILE A 284 4.35 15.28 -6.52
N SER A 285 4.18 14.40 -7.49
CA SER A 285 5.27 13.75 -8.22
C SER A 285 4.76 13.19 -9.54
N PRO A 286 5.52 13.26 -10.64
CA PRO A 286 5.26 12.41 -11.78
C PRO A 286 5.45 10.94 -11.39
N LEU A 287 4.77 10.02 -12.10
CA LEU A 287 5.01 8.57 -12.08
C LEU A 287 5.66 8.16 -13.40
N THR A 288 6.94 7.84 -13.37
CA THR A 288 7.67 7.38 -14.56
C THR A 288 7.31 5.93 -14.82
N GLY A 289 6.77 5.65 -16.01
CA GLY A 289 6.24 4.33 -16.38
C GLY A 289 4.75 4.16 -16.10
N GLY A 290 4.09 5.21 -15.55
CA GLY A 290 2.68 5.15 -15.16
C GLY A 290 2.46 4.48 -13.80
N TRP A 291 1.20 4.21 -13.46
CA TRP A 291 0.88 3.40 -12.28
C TRP A 291 0.50 1.95 -12.63
N ASP A 292 0.07 1.68 -13.87
CA ASP A 292 -0.16 0.34 -14.41
C ASP A 292 1.15 -0.16 -15.05
N ILE A 293 2.02 -0.74 -14.23
CA ILE A 293 3.40 -1.07 -14.61
C ILE A 293 3.48 -2.52 -15.07
N PRO A 294 3.74 -2.81 -16.36
CA PRO A 294 3.94 -4.17 -16.82
C PRO A 294 5.27 -4.74 -16.30
N LEU A 295 5.21 -5.84 -15.56
CA LEU A 295 6.38 -6.57 -15.08
C LEU A 295 6.42 -8.00 -15.63
N PRO A 296 7.61 -8.53 -15.96
CA PRO A 296 7.74 -9.89 -16.46
C PRO A 296 7.10 -10.92 -15.54
N GLY A 297 6.17 -11.71 -16.08
CA GLY A 297 5.50 -12.80 -15.39
C GLY A 297 4.32 -12.41 -14.51
N LEU A 298 3.99 -11.15 -14.35
CA LEU A 298 2.77 -10.68 -13.69
C LEU A 298 1.71 -10.32 -14.73
N GLU A 299 0.46 -10.69 -14.45
CA GLU A 299 -0.68 -10.26 -15.29
C GLU A 299 -0.97 -8.78 -15.06
N ARG A 300 -0.84 -8.34 -13.81
CA ARG A 300 -1.09 -6.98 -13.39
C ARG A 300 -0.15 -6.63 -12.23
N HIS A 301 0.36 -5.41 -12.25
CA HIS A 301 1.10 -4.81 -11.16
C HIS A 301 0.87 -3.30 -11.19
N ASN A 302 0.76 -2.68 -10.03
CA ASN A 302 0.49 -1.25 -9.94
C ASN A 302 1.48 -0.54 -9.01
N GLY A 303 1.71 0.75 -9.28
CA GLY A 303 2.51 1.67 -8.51
C GLY A 303 1.69 2.63 -7.64
N MET A 304 0.48 2.23 -7.24
CA MET A 304 -0.42 3.06 -6.46
C MET A 304 0.21 3.52 -5.14
N PRO A 305 -0.11 4.76 -4.67
CA PRO A 305 0.52 5.33 -3.50
C PRO A 305 -0.07 4.81 -2.19
N VAL A 306 0.74 4.86 -1.13
CA VAL A 306 0.33 4.64 0.25
C VAL A 306 0.68 5.86 1.09
N THR A 307 -0.31 6.46 1.73
CA THR A 307 -0.15 7.68 2.54
C THR A 307 0.02 7.33 4.02
N GLY A 308 0.94 8.00 4.71
CA GLY A 308 1.15 7.86 6.15
C GLY A 308 1.50 9.18 6.81
N VAL A 309 1.25 9.28 8.12
CA VAL A 309 1.59 10.48 8.93
C VAL A 309 2.32 10.05 10.19
N ASP A 310 3.37 10.78 10.54
CA ASP A 310 4.00 10.66 11.85
C ASP A 310 3.13 11.35 12.91
N VAL A 311 2.38 10.56 13.66
CA VAL A 311 1.56 11.01 14.80
C VAL A 311 2.28 10.81 16.15
N SER A 312 3.55 10.38 16.15
CA SER A 312 4.36 10.14 17.34
C SER A 312 4.69 11.44 18.10
N GLY A 313 5.38 11.31 19.20
CA GLY A 313 6.00 12.44 19.93
C GLY A 313 7.40 12.81 19.41
N GLY A 314 7.87 12.20 18.32
CA GLY A 314 9.21 12.32 17.79
C GLY A 314 9.49 13.63 17.04
N PRO A 315 10.72 13.79 16.54
CA PRO A 315 11.18 15.03 15.88
C PRO A 315 10.51 15.29 14.52
N HIS A 316 9.88 14.29 13.93
CA HIS A 316 9.20 14.37 12.64
C HIS A 316 7.68 14.39 12.75
N ARG A 317 7.16 14.61 13.98
CA ARG A 317 5.72 14.69 14.24
C ARG A 317 5.02 15.64 13.25
N GLY A 318 3.93 15.15 12.64
CA GLY A 318 3.14 15.88 11.65
C GLY A 318 3.67 15.78 10.23
N SER A 319 4.82 15.14 10.00
CA SER A 319 5.30 14.86 8.64
C SER A 319 4.39 13.86 7.94
N LEU A 320 4.12 14.16 6.67
CA LEU A 320 3.43 13.29 5.72
C LEU A 320 4.45 12.48 4.93
N TYR A 321 4.08 11.25 4.62
CA TYR A 321 4.88 10.36 3.77
C TYR A 321 3.98 9.70 2.74
N VAL A 322 4.50 9.57 1.51
CA VAL A 322 3.85 8.83 0.42
C VAL A 322 4.83 7.80 -0.11
N ASN A 323 4.50 6.54 0.04
CA ASN A 323 5.24 5.42 -0.52
C ASN A 323 4.61 5.04 -1.87
N PHE A 324 5.43 4.77 -2.87
CA PHE A 324 5.00 4.42 -4.22
C PHE A 324 6.12 3.70 -4.99
N ILE A 325 5.80 3.23 -6.18
CA ILE A 325 6.74 2.59 -7.10
C ILE A 325 6.74 3.33 -8.42
N ASP A 326 7.91 3.51 -9.05
CA ASP A 326 8.01 3.93 -10.44
C ASP A 326 9.34 3.48 -11.08
N GLN A 327 9.52 3.79 -12.37
CA GLN A 327 10.64 3.36 -13.20
C GLN A 327 11.64 4.48 -13.54
N ARG A 328 11.75 5.52 -12.70
CA ARG A 328 12.64 6.68 -12.95
C ARG A 328 14.12 6.34 -13.08
N ASN A 329 14.56 5.21 -12.55
CA ASN A 329 15.95 4.74 -12.61
C ASN A 329 16.19 3.66 -13.70
N GLY A 330 15.16 3.29 -14.47
CA GLY A 330 15.24 2.33 -15.56
C GLY A 330 14.76 0.92 -15.24
N ASP A 331 14.51 0.62 -13.98
CA ASP A 331 13.82 -0.54 -13.41
C ASP A 331 12.78 -0.07 -12.39
N THR A 332 11.99 -0.98 -11.87
CA THR A 332 10.97 -0.64 -10.89
C THR A 332 11.58 -0.56 -9.50
N ASP A 333 11.58 0.64 -8.92
CA ASP A 333 12.09 0.93 -7.58
C ASP A 333 10.97 1.41 -6.64
N VAL A 334 11.19 1.23 -5.33
CA VAL A 334 10.33 1.75 -4.26
C VAL A 334 10.82 3.11 -3.80
N PHE A 335 9.90 4.08 -3.68
CA PHE A 335 10.20 5.43 -3.25
C PHE A 335 9.33 5.87 -2.06
N VAL A 336 9.83 6.88 -1.33
CA VAL A 336 9.08 7.65 -0.35
C VAL A 336 9.26 9.13 -0.62
N LEU A 337 8.15 9.86 -0.72
CA LEU A 337 8.07 11.32 -0.66
C LEU A 337 7.78 11.75 0.78
N ALA A 338 8.27 12.93 1.19
CA ALA A 338 7.94 13.51 2.47
C ALA A 338 7.52 14.98 2.33
N SER A 339 6.51 15.37 3.12
CA SER A 339 6.15 16.77 3.37
C SER A 339 6.27 17.05 4.86
N ARG A 340 6.87 18.22 5.20
CA ARG A 340 7.09 18.64 6.58
C ARG A 340 6.16 19.75 7.04
N ASP A 341 5.28 20.21 6.15
CA ASP A 341 4.42 21.38 6.31
C ASP A 341 2.94 21.11 6.03
N GLY A 342 2.54 19.83 6.15
CA GLY A 342 1.15 19.41 5.95
C GLY A 342 0.73 19.35 4.49
N GLY A 343 1.64 18.97 3.58
CA GLY A 343 1.36 18.79 2.16
C GLY A 343 1.49 20.07 1.32
N ARG A 344 1.98 21.19 1.89
CA ARG A 344 2.16 22.43 1.12
C ARG A 344 3.37 22.37 0.21
N THR A 345 4.45 21.73 0.67
CA THR A 345 5.65 21.45 -0.13
C THR A 345 6.10 20.00 0.10
N TRP A 346 6.80 19.45 -0.88
CA TRP A 346 7.27 18.08 -0.87
C TRP A 346 8.76 18.00 -1.16
N ASP A 347 9.48 17.17 -0.41
CA ASP A 347 10.88 16.84 -0.65
C ASP A 347 11.03 16.06 -1.96
N ALA A 348 12.26 15.92 -2.47
CA ALA A 348 12.52 14.99 -3.57
C ALA A 348 12.29 13.54 -3.11
N PRO A 349 11.80 12.64 -3.99
CA PRO A 349 11.63 11.23 -3.64
C PRO A 349 12.94 10.58 -3.23
N VAL A 350 12.89 9.82 -2.13
CA VAL A 350 14.01 9.02 -1.63
C VAL A 350 13.78 7.57 -2.02
N ARG A 351 14.75 6.93 -2.68
CA ARG A 351 14.73 5.51 -2.99
C ARG A 351 14.84 4.70 -1.70
N VAL A 352 13.96 3.72 -1.51
CA VAL A 352 13.87 2.88 -0.31
C VAL A 352 14.76 1.64 -0.43
N ASN A 353 14.70 0.96 -1.58
CA ASN A 353 15.55 -0.19 -1.85
C ASN A 353 17.00 0.26 -2.13
N ASP A 354 17.97 -0.52 -1.66
CA ASP A 354 19.40 -0.20 -1.68
C ASP A 354 20.23 -1.08 -2.64
N ASP A 355 19.56 -1.85 -3.48
CA ASP A 355 20.21 -2.66 -4.52
C ASP A 355 20.70 -1.78 -5.69
N PRO A 356 21.65 -2.27 -6.51
CA PRO A 356 21.99 -1.64 -7.78
C PRO A 356 20.83 -1.78 -8.77
N ALA A 357 20.82 -0.92 -9.80
CA ALA A 357 19.85 -0.99 -10.88
C ALA A 357 19.81 -2.36 -11.59
N GLY A 358 18.65 -2.74 -12.11
CA GLY A 358 18.43 -3.93 -12.93
C GLY A 358 17.63 -5.04 -12.26
N ALA A 359 17.05 -4.80 -11.09
CA ALA A 359 16.16 -5.75 -10.43
C ALA A 359 14.88 -5.05 -9.97
N ASP A 360 13.71 -5.55 -10.39
CA ASP A 360 12.43 -4.95 -10.03
C ASP A 360 12.06 -5.17 -8.56
N GLN A 361 11.52 -4.12 -7.93
CA GLN A 361 10.78 -4.17 -6.67
C GLN A 361 9.31 -3.88 -6.94
N MET A 362 8.41 -4.56 -6.21
CA MET A 362 6.97 -4.54 -6.49
C MET A 362 6.13 -4.73 -5.24
N PHE A 363 4.82 -4.44 -5.33
CA PHE A 363 3.85 -4.63 -4.26
C PHE A 363 4.30 -4.02 -2.93
N THR A 364 4.61 -2.73 -2.95
CA THR A 364 5.06 -2.00 -1.75
C THR A 364 3.88 -1.62 -0.86
N TRP A 365 4.09 -1.62 0.45
CA TRP A 365 3.17 -1.03 1.43
C TRP A 365 3.95 -0.43 2.59
N MET A 366 3.42 0.65 3.20
CA MET A 366 4.10 1.41 4.25
C MET A 366 3.22 1.57 5.49
N ALA A 367 3.84 1.47 6.68
CA ALA A 367 3.25 1.88 7.94
C ALA A 367 4.22 2.77 8.72
N VAL A 368 3.67 3.78 9.41
CA VAL A 368 4.41 4.67 10.31
C VAL A 368 4.08 4.29 11.75
N ASP A 369 5.10 3.98 12.56
CA ASP A 369 4.90 3.61 13.96
C ASP A 369 4.43 4.83 14.76
N PRO A 370 3.22 4.80 15.34
CA PRO A 370 2.71 5.92 16.14
C PRO A 370 3.51 6.17 17.43
N ALA A 371 4.39 5.24 17.83
CA ALA A 371 5.20 5.39 19.03
C ALA A 371 6.48 6.20 18.82
N ASP A 372 7.16 6.03 17.68
CA ASP A 372 8.47 6.64 17.44
C ASP A 372 8.60 7.35 16.07
N GLY A 373 7.56 7.29 15.23
CA GLY A 373 7.55 7.92 13.91
C GLY A 373 8.40 7.20 12.85
N SER A 374 8.88 5.99 13.14
CA SER A 374 9.65 5.22 12.16
C SER A 374 8.77 4.76 11.00
N LEU A 375 9.32 4.87 9.78
CA LEU A 375 8.71 4.34 8.58
C LEU A 375 9.12 2.89 8.38
N ASN A 376 8.18 2.04 8.02
CA ASN A 376 8.40 0.63 7.77
C ASN A 376 7.73 0.28 6.44
N VAL A 377 8.52 -0.19 5.48
CA VAL A 377 8.08 -0.47 4.12
C VAL A 377 8.36 -1.91 3.78
N ILE A 378 7.33 -2.65 3.38
CA ILE A 378 7.45 -4.03 2.89
C ILE A 378 7.32 -4.02 1.36
N PHE A 379 8.12 -4.82 0.67
CA PHE A 379 8.02 -4.97 -0.78
C PHE A 379 8.59 -6.30 -1.26
N HIS A 380 8.05 -6.79 -2.35
CA HIS A 380 8.62 -7.91 -3.09
C HIS A 380 9.88 -7.46 -3.82
N ASP A 381 10.88 -8.31 -3.89
CA ASP A 381 12.24 -7.89 -4.26
C ASP A 381 12.93 -8.98 -5.09
N ARG A 382 13.26 -8.65 -6.34
CA ARG A 382 13.96 -9.53 -7.27
C ARG A 382 15.48 -9.41 -7.21
N ARG A 383 16.04 -8.57 -6.33
CA ARG A 383 17.51 -8.43 -6.19
C ARG A 383 18.18 -9.79 -5.95
N GLY A 384 19.22 -10.09 -6.72
CA GLY A 384 19.97 -11.32 -6.61
C GLY A 384 19.19 -12.59 -6.96
N GLN A 385 17.98 -12.48 -7.50
CA GLN A 385 17.17 -13.60 -7.96
C GLN A 385 17.33 -13.82 -9.48
N LYS A 386 16.86 -14.98 -9.96
CA LYS A 386 16.89 -15.31 -11.40
C LYS A 386 15.47 -15.34 -11.96
N GLY A 387 15.29 -14.75 -13.14
CA GLY A 387 14.00 -14.73 -13.83
C GLY A 387 12.93 -14.01 -13.02
N THR A 388 11.81 -14.68 -12.78
CA THR A 388 10.66 -14.17 -12.03
C THR A 388 10.68 -14.50 -10.53
N LEU A 389 11.73 -15.19 -10.07
CA LEU A 389 11.90 -15.47 -8.64
C LEU A 389 11.99 -14.18 -7.83
N THR A 390 11.31 -14.17 -6.71
CA THR A 390 11.10 -12.99 -5.89
C THR A 390 11.33 -13.35 -4.42
N GLY A 391 12.07 -12.52 -3.71
CA GLY A 391 12.17 -12.51 -2.26
C GLY A 391 11.27 -11.44 -1.66
N LEU A 392 11.48 -11.14 -0.39
CA LEU A 392 10.76 -10.08 0.33
C LEU A 392 11.74 -9.27 1.16
N THR A 393 11.62 -7.94 1.11
CA THR A 393 12.44 -7.01 1.88
C THR A 393 11.55 -6.12 2.75
N LEU A 394 11.98 -5.93 4.00
CA LEU A 394 11.45 -4.96 4.95
C LEU A 394 12.47 -3.83 5.11
N ALA A 395 12.12 -2.63 4.74
CA ALA A 395 12.95 -1.44 4.90
C ALA A 395 12.44 -0.58 6.06
N ARG A 396 13.37 -0.05 6.88
CA ARG A 396 13.04 0.79 8.03
C ARG A 396 13.83 2.10 8.00
N SER A 397 13.14 3.21 8.24
CA SER A 397 13.72 4.54 8.47
C SER A 397 13.35 5.06 9.86
N ILE A 398 14.32 5.70 10.55
CA ILE A 398 14.13 6.36 11.84
C ILE A 398 14.49 7.85 11.80
N ASP A 399 14.80 8.37 10.62
CA ASP A 399 15.26 9.74 10.38
C ASP A 399 14.26 10.55 9.52
N GLY A 400 13.00 10.12 9.52
CA GLY A 400 11.93 10.78 8.78
C GLY A 400 11.99 10.52 7.27
N GLY A 401 12.39 9.32 6.86
CA GLY A 401 12.39 8.89 5.46
C GLY A 401 13.59 9.37 4.64
N ARG A 402 14.66 9.83 5.29
CA ARG A 402 15.88 10.28 4.59
C ARG A 402 16.79 9.13 4.21
N THR A 403 16.87 8.10 5.06
CA THR A 403 17.63 6.88 4.81
C THR A 403 16.86 5.66 5.26
N PHE A 404 17.08 4.52 4.58
CA PHE A 404 16.44 3.25 4.90
C PHE A 404 17.46 2.15 5.11
N MET A 405 17.26 1.33 6.14
CA MET A 405 17.96 0.07 6.32
C MET A 405 17.08 -1.06 5.81
N ASN A 406 17.60 -1.82 4.85
CA ASN A 406 16.90 -2.94 4.24
C ASN A 406 17.22 -4.25 4.99
N HIS A 407 16.18 -5.01 5.33
CA HIS A 407 16.25 -6.30 5.99
C HIS A 407 15.61 -7.36 5.12
N ARG A 408 16.35 -8.39 4.75
CA ARG A 408 15.75 -9.53 4.04
C ARG A 408 14.81 -10.29 4.98
N VAL A 409 13.57 -10.48 4.57
CA VAL A 409 12.63 -11.36 5.28
C VAL A 409 13.05 -12.81 5.04
N PRO A 410 13.09 -13.69 6.07
CA PRO A 410 13.54 -15.06 5.95
C PRO A 410 12.44 -15.94 5.29
N VAL A 411 12.11 -15.64 4.06
CA VAL A 411 11.26 -16.44 3.18
C VAL A 411 12.11 -16.90 2.01
N ASP A 412 12.04 -18.21 1.68
CA ASP A 412 12.71 -18.69 0.48
C ASP A 412 12.13 -18.02 -0.76
N PRO A 413 12.95 -17.69 -1.76
CA PRO A 413 12.45 -17.12 -3.01
C PRO A 413 11.34 -17.98 -3.61
N PHE A 414 10.34 -17.32 -4.15
CA PHE A 414 9.17 -17.93 -4.76
C PHE A 414 8.87 -17.28 -6.11
N ASP A 415 8.19 -18.01 -6.98
CA ASP A 415 7.75 -17.47 -8.25
C ASP A 415 6.31 -16.95 -8.12
N CYS A 416 6.15 -15.65 -7.90
CA CYS A 416 4.84 -15.00 -7.80
C CYS A 416 3.99 -15.13 -9.06
N CYS A 417 4.59 -15.61 -10.15
CA CYS A 417 4.02 -15.62 -11.49
C CYS A 417 3.65 -17.03 -11.98
N ALA A 418 4.08 -18.09 -11.27
CA ALA A 418 4.03 -19.46 -11.79
C ALA A 418 2.63 -20.12 -11.75
N ALA A 419 1.71 -19.66 -10.91
CA ALA A 419 0.47 -20.37 -10.65
C ALA A 419 -0.81 -19.62 -11.01
N SER A 420 -0.75 -18.34 -10.94
CA SER A 420 -1.87 -17.45 -11.19
C SER A 420 -1.27 -16.15 -11.67
N SER A 421 -1.84 -15.62 -12.67
CA SER A 421 -1.47 -14.31 -13.14
C SER A 421 -1.79 -13.22 -12.10
N PHE A 422 -2.78 -13.40 -11.24
CA PHE A 422 -3.21 -12.42 -10.25
C PHE A 422 -2.86 -12.85 -8.82
N VAL A 423 -1.94 -12.12 -8.20
CA VAL A 423 -1.52 -12.32 -6.80
C VAL A 423 -2.05 -11.24 -5.85
N GLY A 424 -2.82 -10.29 -6.37
CA GLY A 424 -3.36 -9.13 -5.69
C GLY A 424 -2.71 -7.82 -6.15
N ASP A 425 -3.30 -6.71 -5.75
CA ASP A 425 -2.82 -5.37 -6.06
C ASP A 425 -2.01 -4.75 -4.93
N TYR A 426 -2.08 -5.31 -3.72
CA TYR A 426 -1.43 -4.75 -2.54
C TYR A 426 -1.05 -5.82 -1.51
N ASN A 427 -0.11 -5.46 -0.64
CA ASN A 427 0.26 -6.14 0.59
C ASN A 427 -0.28 -5.38 1.80
N GLY A 428 -0.18 -5.94 2.99
CA GLY A 428 -0.49 -5.25 4.23
C GLY A 428 0.71 -5.18 5.17
N ILE A 429 0.86 -4.06 5.88
CA ILE A 429 1.80 -3.92 6.99
C ILE A 429 1.20 -2.98 8.04
N ASP A 430 1.36 -3.31 9.31
CA ASP A 430 1.08 -2.41 10.43
C ASP A 430 2.14 -2.57 11.52
N ILE A 431 2.33 -1.52 12.30
CA ILE A 431 3.29 -1.48 13.41
C ILE A 431 2.74 -0.69 14.59
N GLN A 432 2.93 -1.23 15.79
CA GLN A 432 2.50 -0.60 17.05
C GLN A 432 3.60 -0.78 18.11
N GLY A 433 4.28 0.31 18.47
CA GLY A 433 5.31 0.31 19.50
C GLY A 433 6.47 -0.65 19.21
N GLY A 434 6.94 -0.65 17.97
CA GLY A 434 8.02 -1.51 17.48
C GLY A 434 7.60 -2.95 17.18
N ARG A 435 6.35 -3.36 17.46
CA ARG A 435 5.81 -4.66 17.01
C ARG A 435 5.21 -4.49 15.62
N LEU A 436 5.75 -5.20 14.67
CA LEU A 436 5.38 -5.16 13.27
C LEU A 436 4.77 -6.51 12.85
N VAL A 437 3.72 -6.44 12.04
CA VAL A 437 3.19 -7.56 11.27
C VAL A 437 2.96 -7.08 9.83
N ALA A 438 3.46 -7.85 8.85
CA ALA A 438 3.12 -7.65 7.45
C ALA A 438 2.58 -8.95 6.85
N VAL A 439 1.64 -8.82 5.91
CA VAL A 439 1.01 -9.95 5.20
C VAL A 439 1.21 -9.79 3.70
N PHE A 440 1.51 -10.91 3.02
CA PHE A 440 1.90 -10.91 1.61
C PHE A 440 1.60 -12.26 0.95
N PRO A 441 1.33 -12.29 -0.37
CA PRO A 441 1.15 -13.51 -1.12
C PRO A 441 2.50 -14.22 -1.38
N VAL A 442 2.46 -15.53 -1.33
CA VAL A 442 3.54 -16.42 -1.75
C VAL A 442 2.95 -17.50 -2.65
N VAL A 443 3.60 -17.76 -3.78
CA VAL A 443 3.22 -18.84 -4.70
C VAL A 443 4.30 -19.91 -4.69
N ARG A 444 3.93 -21.14 -4.38
CA ARG A 444 4.82 -22.31 -4.40
C ARG A 444 4.11 -23.51 -5.00
N GLU A 445 4.78 -24.20 -5.92
CA GLU A 445 4.26 -25.42 -6.57
C GLU A 445 2.82 -25.25 -7.08
N GLY A 446 2.52 -24.09 -7.66
CA GLY A 446 1.20 -23.78 -8.18
C GLY A 446 0.15 -23.42 -7.12
N THR A 447 0.52 -23.33 -5.85
CA THR A 447 -0.40 -22.97 -4.75
C THR A 447 -0.07 -21.58 -4.22
N GLN A 448 -1.07 -20.70 -4.21
CA GLN A 448 -0.99 -19.34 -3.63
C GLN A 448 -1.45 -19.38 -2.17
N ARG A 449 -0.70 -18.69 -1.30
CA ARG A 449 -1.02 -18.53 0.13
C ARG A 449 -0.71 -17.12 0.57
N ILE A 450 -1.41 -16.63 1.59
CA ILE A 450 -1.01 -15.44 2.33
C ILE A 450 -0.16 -15.89 3.52
N MET A 451 1.02 -15.30 3.61
CA MET A 451 1.96 -15.45 4.72
C MET A 451 1.98 -14.18 5.55
N ALA A 452 2.34 -14.30 6.81
CA ALA A 452 2.65 -13.17 7.68
C ALA A 452 4.12 -13.20 8.08
N VAL A 453 4.78 -12.04 8.12
CA VAL A 453 6.01 -11.85 8.87
C VAL A 453 5.73 -11.01 10.10
N SER A 454 6.15 -11.49 11.26
CA SER A 454 6.15 -10.73 12.51
C SER A 454 7.58 -10.40 12.94
N ALA A 455 7.77 -9.15 13.39
CA ALA A 455 9.06 -8.63 13.83
C ALA A 455 8.89 -7.71 15.05
N ARG A 456 9.98 -7.50 15.79
CA ARG A 456 10.03 -6.51 16.86
C ARG A 456 11.25 -5.63 16.71
N PHE A 457 11.04 -4.33 16.72
CA PHE A 457 12.09 -3.33 16.73
C PHE A 457 12.24 -2.69 18.10
N ARG A 458 13.47 -2.29 18.43
CA ARG A 458 13.67 -1.38 19.55
C ARG A 458 13.18 0.00 19.12
N PRO A 459 12.34 0.69 19.92
CA PRO A 459 11.91 2.06 19.61
C PRO A 459 13.10 2.97 19.33
N GLY A 460 12.98 3.84 18.31
CA GLY A 460 14.03 4.76 17.88
C GLY A 460 15.29 4.09 17.31
N SER A 461 15.22 2.82 16.90
CA SER A 461 16.35 2.06 16.36
C SER A 461 15.95 1.30 15.10
N GLN A 462 16.94 1.07 14.22
CA GLN A 462 16.79 0.16 13.09
C GLN A 462 17.00 -1.31 13.47
N ALA A 463 17.41 -1.58 14.71
CA ALA A 463 17.76 -2.93 15.17
C ALA A 463 16.50 -3.74 15.52
N LEU A 464 16.44 -4.95 14.98
CA LEU A 464 15.51 -5.99 15.40
C LEU A 464 15.84 -6.46 16.82
N LEU A 465 14.82 -6.77 17.59
CA LEU A 465 14.93 -7.47 18.87
C LEU A 465 14.96 -8.98 18.62
N PRO A 466 15.68 -9.74 19.47
CA PRO A 466 15.69 -11.20 19.40
C PRO A 466 14.32 -11.84 19.67
#